data_158135d6651fcb899d9f73161bea68b2
#
_entry.id   158135d6651fcb899d9f73161bea68b2
#
_cell.length_a   1.000
_cell.length_b   1.000
_cell.length_c   1.000
_cell.angle_alpha   90.00
_cell.angle_beta   90.00
_cell.angle_gamma   90.00
#
_symmetry.space_group_name_H-M   'P 1'
#
loop_
_entity.id
_entity.type
_entity.pdbx_description
1 polymer ?
#
loop_
_entity_poly.entity_id
_entity_poly.type
_entity_poly.pdbx_seq_one_letter_code
_entity_poly.pdbx_strand_id
1 'polypeptide(L)'
;MKLVFVFFLLFVNLFAANKEFSLYKKDASQKSNTLLIIGGIHGDEPGGYFAPAFFEKHYKIKKGSVWTVPSVNIDSMVANARGIYKDMNRKFSKIDKKDEDYANIQKIKKLITD
;
A
#
# COMPACT_ATOMS: atom_id res chain seq x y z
N MET A 1 -10.44 42.69 36.60
CA MET A 1 -10.26 42.34 35.16
C MET A 1 -10.19 40.81 35.10
N LYS A 2 -11.24 40.13 34.63
CA LYS A 2 -11.24 38.67 34.50
C LYS A 2 -10.71 38.32 33.09
N LEU A 3 -9.56 37.67 33.05
CA LEU A 3 -8.96 37.19 31.81
C LEU A 3 -9.70 35.92 31.40
N VAL A 4 -10.49 36.01 30.33
CA VAL A 4 -11.16 34.85 29.74
C VAL A 4 -10.20 34.24 28.69
N PHE A 5 -9.58 33.10 29.02
CA PHE A 5 -8.84 32.29 28.06
C PHE A 5 -9.84 31.54 27.18
N VAL A 6 -10.01 32.00 25.95
CA VAL A 6 -10.72 31.24 24.92
C VAL A 6 -9.74 30.24 24.30
N PHE A 7 -9.85 28.97 24.67
CA PHE A 7 -9.13 27.86 24.05
C PHE A 7 -9.80 27.58 22.69
N PHE A 8 -9.18 28.01 21.63
CA PHE A 8 -9.59 27.63 20.26
C PHE A 8 -9.04 26.22 19.99
N LEU A 9 -9.85 25.20 20.23
CA LEU A 9 -9.56 23.82 19.79
C LEU A 9 -9.70 23.77 18.27
N LEU A 10 -8.55 23.89 17.57
CA LEU A 10 -8.45 23.53 16.17
C LEU A 10 -8.64 22.02 16.04
N PHE A 11 -9.85 21.60 15.69
CA PHE A 11 -10.12 20.24 15.22
C PHE A 11 -9.47 20.09 13.83
N VAL A 12 -8.24 19.65 13.80
CA VAL A 12 -7.64 19.13 12.56
C VAL A 12 -8.32 17.78 12.33
N ASN A 13 -9.29 17.74 11.41
CA ASN A 13 -9.79 16.48 10.86
C ASN A 13 -8.64 15.86 10.05
N LEU A 14 -7.82 15.07 10.71
CA LEU A 14 -6.93 14.13 10.03
C LEU A 14 -7.84 13.08 9.39
N PHE A 15 -8.13 13.24 8.10
CA PHE A 15 -8.71 12.15 7.32
C PHE A 15 -7.72 10.99 7.39
N ALA A 16 -8.13 9.92 8.09
CA ALA A 16 -7.35 8.70 8.12
C ALA A 16 -7.32 8.12 6.70
N ALA A 17 -6.14 8.03 6.12
CA ALA A 17 -5.90 7.33 4.88
C ALA A 17 -4.90 6.22 5.14
N ASN A 18 -5.03 5.10 4.43
CA ASN A 18 -4.05 4.02 4.51
C ASN A 18 -2.67 4.56 4.11
N LYS A 19 -1.64 4.17 4.87
CA LYS A 19 -0.25 4.57 4.57
C LYS A 19 0.14 4.16 3.17
N GLU A 20 0.89 5.04 2.51
CA GLU A 20 1.39 4.79 1.17
C GLU A 20 2.41 3.63 1.17
N PHE A 21 2.25 2.70 0.23
CA PHE A 21 3.14 1.57 0.08
C PHE A 21 4.46 1.93 -0.62
N SER A 22 5.50 1.11 -0.37
CA SER A 22 6.77 1.18 -1.08
C SER A 22 6.75 0.33 -2.35
N LEU A 23 7.36 0.84 -3.42
CA LEU A 23 7.57 0.14 -4.69
C LEU A 23 9.06 -0.03 -4.93
N TYR A 24 9.49 -1.26 -5.11
CA TYR A 24 10.86 -1.62 -5.46
C TYR A 24 10.93 -2.07 -6.91
N LYS A 25 11.92 -1.57 -7.65
CA LYS A 25 12.11 -1.90 -9.07
C LYS A 25 13.50 -2.51 -9.27
N LYS A 26 13.54 -3.65 -9.93
CA LYS A 26 14.79 -4.31 -10.35
C LYS A 26 14.76 -4.57 -11.85
N ASP A 27 15.79 -4.14 -12.53
CA ASP A 27 15.97 -4.32 -13.97
C ASP A 27 17.17 -5.22 -14.24
N ALA A 28 17.01 -6.17 -15.14
CA ALA A 28 18.13 -6.91 -15.71
C ALA A 28 18.76 -6.14 -16.87
N SER A 29 20.00 -6.48 -17.20
CA SER A 29 20.68 -5.93 -18.39
C SER A 29 19.97 -6.32 -19.69
N GLN A 30 19.42 -7.53 -19.76
CA GLN A 30 18.64 -7.99 -20.89
C GLN A 30 17.18 -7.51 -20.77
N LYS A 31 16.74 -6.68 -21.69
CA LYS A 31 15.36 -6.18 -21.74
C LYS A 31 14.36 -7.29 -22.04
N SER A 32 13.20 -7.22 -21.43
CA SER A 32 12.03 -8.10 -21.63
C SER A 32 10.83 -7.50 -20.90
N ASN A 33 9.79 -8.31 -20.67
CA ASN A 33 8.57 -7.92 -19.95
C ASN A 33 8.84 -7.55 -18.48
N THR A 34 7.95 -6.79 -17.90
CA THR A 34 7.93 -6.48 -16.48
C THR A 34 6.96 -7.42 -15.74
N LEU A 35 7.42 -7.99 -14.64
CA LEU A 35 6.60 -8.70 -13.67
C LEU A 35 6.27 -7.78 -12.50
N LEU A 36 5.00 -7.57 -12.21
CA LEU A 36 4.54 -6.85 -11.02
C LEU A 36 4.10 -7.85 -9.95
N ILE A 37 4.74 -7.78 -8.78
CA ILE A 37 4.42 -8.59 -7.59
C ILE A 37 3.80 -7.68 -6.54
N ILE A 38 2.56 -7.98 -6.15
CA ILE A 38 1.83 -7.22 -5.13
C ILE A 38 1.55 -8.14 -3.95
N GLY A 39 2.02 -7.74 -2.77
CA GLY A 39 1.79 -8.44 -1.51
C GLY A 39 1.00 -7.64 -0.50
N GLY A 40 0.63 -8.30 0.59
CA GLY A 40 0.04 -7.65 1.76
C GLY A 40 -1.29 -6.95 1.50
N ILE A 41 -2.18 -7.55 0.72
CA ILE A 41 -3.57 -7.07 0.58
C ILE A 41 -4.33 -7.26 1.90
N HIS A 42 -4.08 -8.40 2.59
CA HIS A 42 -4.58 -8.66 3.92
C HIS A 42 -3.44 -8.59 4.93
N GLY A 43 -3.65 -7.84 5.99
CA GLY A 43 -2.59 -7.59 6.99
C GLY A 43 -2.35 -8.75 7.96
N ASP A 44 -3.32 -9.65 8.10
CA ASP A 44 -3.25 -10.85 8.94
C ASP A 44 -2.70 -12.10 8.22
N GLU A 45 -2.21 -11.92 6.99
CA GLU A 45 -1.61 -12.98 6.18
C GLU A 45 -0.10 -12.73 6.00
N PRO A 46 0.75 -13.10 6.96
CA PRO A 46 2.19 -12.75 6.96
C PRO A 46 2.94 -13.30 5.75
N GLY A 47 2.58 -14.46 5.22
CA GLY A 47 3.13 -14.99 3.98
C GLY A 47 2.93 -14.07 2.77
N GLY A 48 1.82 -13.35 2.74
CA GLY A 48 1.46 -12.42 1.67
C GLY A 48 2.37 -11.20 1.56
N TYR A 49 3.01 -10.77 2.64
CA TYR A 49 3.95 -9.64 2.63
C TYR A 49 5.40 -10.04 2.86
N PHE A 50 5.68 -11.13 3.58
CA PHE A 50 7.04 -11.62 3.74
C PHE A 50 7.62 -12.23 2.47
N ALA A 51 6.86 -13.02 1.71
CA ALA A 51 7.34 -13.64 0.48
C ALA A 51 7.79 -12.61 -0.58
N PRO A 52 7.02 -11.56 -0.91
CA PRO A 52 7.49 -10.50 -1.81
C PRO A 52 8.71 -9.74 -1.29
N ALA A 53 8.76 -9.44 0.02
CA ALA A 53 9.90 -8.76 0.64
C ALA A 53 11.16 -9.62 0.59
N PHE A 54 11.03 -10.92 0.87
CA PHE A 54 12.12 -11.86 0.76
C PHE A 54 12.62 -11.99 -0.70
N PHE A 55 11.70 -12.11 -1.65
CA PHE A 55 12.02 -12.15 -3.07
C PHE A 55 12.78 -10.90 -3.50
N GLU A 56 12.30 -9.72 -3.15
CA GLU A 56 12.94 -8.45 -3.48
C GLU A 56 14.38 -8.42 -2.97
N LYS A 57 14.63 -8.87 -1.75
CA LYS A 57 15.94 -8.79 -1.11
C LYS A 57 16.94 -9.84 -1.63
N HIS A 58 16.49 -11.05 -1.93
CA HIS A 58 17.38 -12.21 -2.11
C HIS A 58 17.54 -12.68 -3.55
N TYR A 59 16.69 -12.25 -4.48
CA TYR A 59 16.73 -12.72 -5.87
C TYR A 59 17.29 -11.67 -6.82
N LYS A 60 18.09 -12.13 -7.77
CA LYS A 60 18.61 -11.35 -8.90
C LYS A 60 17.78 -11.63 -10.14
N ILE A 61 17.51 -10.59 -10.93
CA ILE A 61 16.74 -10.70 -12.15
C ILE A 61 17.69 -10.92 -13.32
N LYS A 62 17.48 -12.00 -14.06
CA LYS A 62 18.34 -12.36 -15.23
C LYS A 62 17.84 -11.70 -16.52
N LYS A 63 16.53 -11.47 -16.65
CA LYS A 63 15.92 -10.92 -17.85
C LYS A 63 14.65 -10.12 -17.50
N GLY A 64 14.43 -8.99 -18.16
CA GLY A 64 13.27 -8.13 -17.96
C GLY A 64 13.36 -7.30 -16.68
N SER A 65 12.23 -6.98 -16.12
CA SER A 65 12.10 -6.17 -14.90
C SER A 65 11.17 -6.83 -13.90
N VAL A 66 11.42 -6.62 -12.62
CA VAL A 66 10.49 -7.00 -11.55
C VAL A 66 10.22 -5.80 -10.67
N TRP A 67 8.95 -5.46 -10.54
CA TRP A 67 8.45 -4.44 -9.65
C TRP A 67 7.73 -5.10 -8.48
N THR A 68 8.12 -4.77 -7.27
CA THR A 68 7.62 -5.43 -6.06
C THR A 68 7.01 -4.41 -5.11
N VAL A 69 5.77 -4.67 -4.72
CA VAL A 69 5.08 -3.99 -3.62
C VAL A 69 4.91 -5.03 -2.51
N PRO A 70 5.78 -5.05 -1.48
CA PRO A 70 5.71 -6.08 -0.43
C PRO A 70 4.43 -6.03 0.37
N SER A 71 3.95 -4.83 0.71
CA SER A 71 2.67 -4.66 1.38
C SER A 71 1.94 -3.43 0.86
N VAL A 72 0.77 -3.63 0.28
CA VAL A 72 -0.09 -2.55 -0.21
C VAL A 72 -0.98 -1.99 0.90
N ASN A 73 -1.29 -2.80 1.92
CA ASN A 73 -2.18 -2.46 3.03
C ASN A 73 -1.41 -2.36 4.35
N ILE A 74 -0.56 -1.33 4.45
CA ILE A 74 0.39 -1.13 5.55
C ILE A 74 -0.33 -1.06 6.91
N ASP A 75 -1.41 -0.30 7.00
CA ASP A 75 -2.09 -0.10 8.28
C ASP A 75 -2.74 -1.39 8.79
N SER A 76 -3.30 -2.19 7.89
CA SER A 76 -3.84 -3.51 8.25
C SER A 76 -2.74 -4.50 8.64
N MET A 77 -1.57 -4.44 7.99
CA MET A 77 -0.41 -5.24 8.37
C MET A 77 0.08 -4.88 9.78
N VAL A 78 0.22 -3.60 10.09
CA VAL A 78 0.64 -3.13 11.42
C VAL A 78 -0.37 -3.52 12.50
N ALA A 79 -1.66 -3.48 12.18
CA ALA A 79 -2.74 -3.88 13.08
C ALA A 79 -2.93 -5.41 13.17
N ASN A 80 -2.20 -6.21 12.38
CA ASN A 80 -2.41 -7.66 12.24
C ASN A 80 -3.89 -8.00 11.99
N ALA A 81 -4.53 -7.27 11.10
CA ALA A 81 -5.93 -7.41 10.75
C ALA A 81 -6.10 -7.64 9.26
N ARG A 82 -7.15 -8.37 8.86
CA ARG A 82 -7.46 -8.59 7.45
C ARG A 82 -7.62 -7.28 6.67
N GLY A 83 -8.33 -6.33 7.25
CA GLY A 83 -8.49 -4.99 6.68
C GLY A 83 -9.15 -4.05 7.68
N ILE A 84 -8.42 -3.06 8.22
CA ILE A 84 -8.97 -2.08 9.17
C ILE A 84 -9.97 -1.13 8.52
N TYR A 85 -9.87 -0.92 7.21
CA TYR A 85 -10.80 -0.15 6.39
C TYR A 85 -11.67 -1.06 5.51
N LYS A 86 -12.11 -2.21 6.04
CA LYS A 86 -12.77 -3.32 5.34
C LYS A 86 -11.80 -4.11 4.44
N ASP A 87 -12.32 -5.13 3.76
CA ASP A 87 -11.52 -6.01 2.90
C ASP A 87 -11.08 -5.28 1.63
N MET A 88 -9.80 -4.91 1.56
CA MET A 88 -9.22 -4.22 0.40
C MET A 88 -9.40 -5.00 -0.90
N ASN A 89 -9.36 -6.35 -0.86
CA ASN A 89 -9.52 -7.20 -2.03
C ASN A 89 -10.89 -7.02 -2.73
N ARG A 90 -11.89 -6.54 -2.03
CA ARG A 90 -13.24 -6.27 -2.58
C ARG A 90 -13.36 -4.89 -3.25
N LYS A 91 -12.33 -4.04 -3.12
CA LYS A 91 -12.38 -2.63 -3.55
C LYS A 91 -11.74 -2.39 -4.92
N PHE A 92 -11.04 -3.36 -5.50
CA PHE A 92 -10.35 -3.18 -6.79
C PHE A 92 -11.30 -2.97 -7.97
N SER A 93 -12.50 -3.54 -7.96
CA SER A 93 -13.50 -3.33 -9.01
C SER A 93 -14.17 -1.95 -8.90
N LYS A 94 -14.52 -1.56 -7.67
CA LYS A 94 -15.21 -0.30 -7.38
C LYS A 94 -14.80 0.21 -6.01
N ILE A 95 -14.43 1.48 -5.93
CA ILE A 95 -14.04 2.15 -4.67
C ILE A 95 -14.50 3.60 -4.69
N ASP A 96 -14.99 4.09 -3.55
CA ASP A 96 -15.34 5.50 -3.35
C ASP A 96 -14.05 6.33 -3.20
N LYS A 97 -14.07 7.58 -3.71
CA LYS A 97 -12.93 8.50 -3.58
C LYS A 97 -12.61 8.90 -2.14
N LYS A 98 -13.58 8.74 -1.23
CA LYS A 98 -13.42 9.02 0.21
C LYS A 98 -12.95 7.82 1.00
N ASP A 99 -12.82 6.63 0.37
CA ASP A 99 -12.32 5.43 1.02
C ASP A 99 -10.83 5.58 1.35
N GLU A 100 -10.43 5.14 2.52
CA GLU A 100 -9.06 5.23 3.04
C GLU A 100 -8.03 4.49 2.17
N ASP A 101 -8.47 3.44 1.46
CA ASP A 101 -7.63 2.65 0.55
C ASP A 101 -7.58 3.23 -0.87
N TYR A 102 -8.35 4.29 -1.19
CA TYR A 102 -8.51 4.80 -2.55
C TYR A 102 -7.17 5.11 -3.22
N ALA A 103 -6.31 5.87 -2.55
CA ALA A 103 -5.04 6.30 -3.12
C ALA A 103 -4.12 5.11 -3.47
N ASN A 104 -4.01 4.13 -2.56
CA ASN A 104 -3.21 2.93 -2.77
C ASN A 104 -3.77 2.07 -3.91
N ILE A 105 -5.08 1.88 -3.99
CA ILE A 105 -5.73 1.12 -5.07
C ILE A 105 -5.55 1.80 -6.42
N GLN A 106 -5.71 3.13 -6.51
CA GLN A 106 -5.48 3.85 -7.76
C GLN A 106 -4.01 3.76 -8.20
N LYS A 107 -3.06 3.85 -7.26
CA LYS A 107 -1.64 3.70 -7.55
C LYS A 107 -1.31 2.29 -8.09
N ILE A 108 -1.89 1.23 -7.51
CA ILE A 108 -1.75 -0.14 -8.05
C ILE A 108 -2.34 -0.26 -9.45
N LYS A 109 -3.55 0.24 -9.68
CA LYS A 109 -4.18 0.22 -11.01
C LYS A 109 -3.30 0.89 -12.06
N LYS A 110 -2.70 2.02 -11.72
CA LYS A 110 -1.78 2.72 -12.61
C LYS A 110 -0.55 1.87 -12.93
N LEU A 111 0.05 1.18 -11.94
CA LEU A 111 1.20 0.29 -12.17
C LEU A 111 0.88 -0.89 -13.11
N ILE A 112 -0.39 -1.30 -13.22
CA ILE A 112 -0.82 -2.39 -14.10
C ILE A 112 -1.00 -1.90 -15.54
N THR A 113 -1.32 -0.62 -15.73
CA THR A 113 -1.61 -0.04 -17.06
C THR A 113 -0.43 0.66 -17.72
N ASP A 114 0.59 1.02 -16.95
CA ASP A 114 1.84 1.63 -17.43
C ASP A 114 2.83 0.57 -17.93
#